data_4c917ccd4e2017a22a54d378e957f435
#
_entry.id   4c917ccd4e2017a22a54d378e957f435
#
_cell.length_a   1.000
_cell.length_b   1.000
_cell.length_c   1.000
_cell.angle_alpha   90.00
_cell.angle_beta   90.00
_cell.angle_gamma   90.00
#
_symmetry.space_group_name_H-M   'P 1'
#
loop_
_entity.id
_entity.type
_entity.pdbx_description
1 polymer ?
#
loop_
_entity_poly.entity_id
_entity_poly.type
_entity_poly.pdbx_seq_one_letter_code
_entity_poly.pdbx_strand_id
1 'polypeptide(L)'
;SPGTKNGKSDMSSYLRDTTLVPLLKEAEEGKRAVFFIDAAHFVLAPFLGYLWCFTRLFLKAPSGRQRFNVLGALNAITHELITITNETYINAQSVCDLLWKISRLNLSMPITFILDNARYQRCTTVNTLAAQLNLELIILPPYSPNLNLIERLWKFVKKQCLYSKYYSEFANFKNAITDCLQKTHSNYKRELDSLLTLNFQTFNKSHFVNL
;
A
#
# COMPACT_ATOMS: atom_id res chain seq x y z
N SER A 1 5.76 -33.90 -9.21
CA SER A 1 4.44 -33.38 -9.59
C SER A 1 4.57 -31.93 -10.07
N PRO A 2 4.32 -31.62 -11.35
CA PRO A 2 4.29 -30.24 -11.85
C PRO A 2 2.85 -29.74 -11.78
N GLY A 3 2.46 -29.08 -10.67
CA GLY A 3 1.03 -28.79 -10.51
C GLY A 3 0.61 -27.54 -9.75
N THR A 4 1.52 -26.57 -9.38
CA THR A 4 1.10 -25.47 -8.49
C THR A 4 1.36 -24.05 -8.98
N LYS A 5 2.07 -23.84 -10.06
CA LYS A 5 2.37 -22.47 -10.55
C LYS A 5 1.33 -21.93 -11.54
N ASN A 6 0.63 -22.77 -12.28
CA ASN A 6 -0.36 -22.31 -13.26
C ASN A 6 -1.68 -21.86 -12.63
N GLY A 7 -2.16 -22.52 -11.58
CA GLY A 7 -3.42 -22.16 -10.93
C GLY A 7 -3.46 -20.80 -10.25
N LYS A 8 -2.29 -20.25 -9.84
CA LYS A 8 -2.23 -18.95 -9.16
C LYS A 8 -2.30 -17.77 -10.14
N SER A 9 -1.69 -17.89 -11.31
CA SER A 9 -1.79 -16.85 -12.34
C SER A 9 -3.20 -16.75 -12.91
N ASP A 10 -3.88 -17.89 -13.05
CA ASP A 10 -5.24 -17.94 -13.57
C ASP A 10 -6.23 -17.33 -12.59
N MET A 11 -6.09 -17.59 -11.29
CA MET A 11 -6.93 -17.01 -10.23
C MET A 11 -6.78 -15.50 -10.15
N SER A 12 -5.56 -14.99 -10.24
CA SER A 12 -5.27 -13.56 -10.22
C SER A 12 -5.86 -12.83 -11.43
N SER A 13 -5.73 -13.42 -12.62
CA SER A 13 -6.31 -12.87 -13.85
C SER A 13 -7.85 -12.91 -13.82
N TYR A 14 -8.41 -14.01 -13.34
CA TYR A 14 -9.86 -14.17 -13.19
C TYR A 14 -10.44 -13.10 -12.24
N LEU A 15 -9.84 -12.91 -11.07
CA LEU A 15 -10.30 -11.90 -10.10
C LEU A 15 -10.18 -10.49 -10.67
N ARG A 16 -9.07 -10.18 -11.36
CA ARG A 16 -8.92 -8.90 -12.03
C ARG A 16 -10.07 -8.65 -12.99
N ASP A 17 -10.33 -9.57 -13.89
CA ASP A 17 -11.27 -9.37 -14.99
C ASP A 17 -12.75 -9.45 -14.53
N THR A 18 -13.06 -10.29 -13.54
CA THR A 18 -14.43 -10.49 -13.07
C THR A 18 -14.85 -9.57 -11.93
N THR A 19 -13.91 -9.06 -11.14
CA THR A 19 -14.22 -8.28 -9.94
C THR A 19 -13.61 -6.88 -9.99
N LEU A 20 -12.29 -6.75 -10.16
CA LEU A 20 -11.62 -5.46 -10.08
C LEU A 20 -11.95 -4.54 -11.25
N VAL A 21 -11.89 -5.02 -12.47
CA VAL A 21 -12.15 -4.21 -13.67
C VAL A 21 -13.55 -3.61 -13.66
N PRO A 22 -14.63 -4.35 -13.37
CA PRO A 22 -15.96 -3.78 -13.25
C PRO A 22 -16.09 -2.73 -12.15
N LEU A 23 -15.51 -2.96 -10.96
CA LEU A 23 -15.53 -2.02 -9.84
C LEU A 23 -14.78 -0.72 -10.17
N LEU A 24 -13.62 -0.84 -10.78
CA LEU A 24 -12.82 0.33 -11.17
C LEU A 24 -13.50 1.15 -12.27
N LYS A 25 -14.25 0.49 -13.16
CA LYS A 25 -15.07 1.17 -14.15
C LYS A 25 -16.19 1.97 -13.48
N GLU A 26 -16.89 1.41 -12.50
CA GLU A 26 -17.88 2.13 -11.70
C GLU A 26 -17.25 3.32 -10.96
N ALA A 27 -16.02 3.15 -10.45
CA ALA A 27 -15.29 4.22 -9.80
C ALA A 27 -14.92 5.36 -10.75
N GLU A 28 -14.46 5.05 -11.96
CA GLU A 28 -14.18 6.05 -13.00
C GLU A 28 -15.44 6.84 -13.39
N GLU A 29 -16.61 6.19 -13.39
CA GLU A 29 -17.90 6.81 -13.68
C GLU A 29 -18.49 7.60 -12.49
N GLY A 30 -17.79 7.64 -11.35
CA GLY A 30 -18.24 8.32 -10.14
C GLY A 30 -19.37 7.62 -9.38
N LYS A 31 -19.69 6.38 -9.71
CA LYS A 31 -20.77 5.60 -9.08
C LYS A 31 -20.34 4.89 -7.80
N ARG A 32 -19.06 4.79 -7.55
CA ARG A 32 -18.45 4.09 -6.42
C ARG A 32 -17.11 4.73 -6.05
N ALA A 33 -16.77 4.73 -4.76
CA ALA A 33 -15.42 5.03 -4.31
C ALA A 33 -14.69 3.71 -4.02
N VAL A 34 -13.51 3.52 -4.59
CA VAL A 34 -12.68 2.33 -4.39
C VAL A 34 -11.37 2.74 -3.76
N PHE A 35 -11.06 2.12 -2.61
CA PHE A 35 -9.81 2.32 -1.88
C PHE A 35 -9.01 1.02 -1.82
N PHE A 36 -7.75 1.09 -2.18
CA PHE A 36 -6.80 0.01 -1.93
C PHE A 36 -6.17 0.20 -0.55
N ILE A 37 -6.22 -0.82 0.29
CA ILE A 37 -5.71 -0.78 1.65
C ILE A 37 -4.52 -1.73 1.80
N ASP A 38 -3.45 -1.23 2.39
CA ASP A 38 -2.28 -2.02 2.78
C ASP A 38 -1.46 -1.29 3.86
N ALA A 39 -0.64 -2.04 4.56
CA ALA A 39 0.29 -1.52 5.55
C ALA A 39 1.73 -1.53 5.04
N ALA A 40 2.43 -0.43 5.23
CA ALA A 40 3.87 -0.35 5.04
C ALA A 40 4.59 -0.28 6.39
N HIS A 41 5.66 -1.03 6.51
CA HIS A 41 6.53 -1.05 7.70
C HIS A 41 7.89 -0.48 7.34
N PHE A 42 8.16 0.73 7.83
CA PHE A 42 9.44 1.40 7.64
C PHE A 42 10.32 1.16 8.85
N VAL A 43 11.50 0.58 8.64
CA VAL A 43 12.41 0.20 9.72
C VAL A 43 13.70 0.96 9.59
N LEU A 44 14.04 1.75 10.61
CA LEU A 44 15.36 2.33 10.77
C LEU A 44 16.23 1.30 11.48
N ALA A 45 17.13 0.67 10.73
CA ALA A 45 18.10 -0.28 11.25
C ALA A 45 19.47 0.39 11.44
N PRO A 46 20.27 -0.08 12.40
CA PRO A 46 21.65 0.36 12.52
C PRO A 46 22.40 0.07 11.21
N PHE A 47 22.96 1.10 10.61
CA PHE A 47 23.78 0.96 9.42
C PHE A 47 25.25 0.92 9.82
N LEU A 48 25.85 -0.24 9.67
CA LEU A 48 27.31 -0.41 9.79
C LEU A 48 27.91 -0.20 8.40
N GLY A 49 28.19 1.03 8.06
CA GLY A 49 28.75 1.38 6.77
C GLY A 49 29.93 2.36 6.88
N TYR A 50 30.80 2.30 5.89
CA TYR A 50 31.86 3.27 5.70
C TYR A 50 31.51 4.17 4.53
N LEU A 51 31.54 5.47 4.73
CA LEU A 51 31.55 6.41 3.61
C LEU A 51 32.98 6.48 3.08
N TRP A 52 33.19 6.10 1.84
CA TRP A 52 34.45 6.27 1.16
C TRP A 52 34.59 7.74 0.72
N CYS A 53 35.33 8.47 1.50
CA CYS A 53 35.87 9.77 1.14
C CYS A 53 37.37 9.70 1.37
N PHE A 54 38.10 10.80 1.20
CA PHE A 54 39.56 10.86 1.45
C PHE A 54 39.96 10.41 2.86
N THR A 55 39.01 10.36 3.80
CA THR A 55 39.17 9.80 5.15
C THR A 55 38.00 8.87 5.47
N ARG A 56 38.27 7.77 6.19
CA ARG A 56 37.22 6.88 6.72
C ARG A 56 36.36 7.63 7.74
N LEU A 57 35.10 7.88 7.41
CA LEU A 57 34.13 8.44 8.36
C LEU A 57 33.27 7.32 8.93
N PHE A 58 33.24 7.22 10.25
CA PHE A 58 32.27 6.40 10.96
C PHE A 58 30.96 7.16 11.04
N LEU A 59 29.92 6.63 10.39
CA LEU A 59 28.59 7.15 10.56
C LEU A 59 27.99 6.60 11.86
N LYS A 60 27.52 7.52 12.71
CA LYS A 60 26.81 7.15 13.93
C LYS A 60 25.50 6.43 13.54
N ALA A 61 25.39 5.17 13.90
CA ALA A 61 24.15 4.42 13.69
C ALA A 61 23.20 4.65 14.87
N PRO A 62 21.89 4.74 14.65
CA PRO A 62 20.91 4.76 15.74
C PRO A 62 20.96 3.45 16.51
N SER A 63 20.79 3.53 17.83
CA SER A 63 20.76 2.34 18.69
C SER A 63 19.45 1.58 18.50
N GLY A 64 19.58 0.30 18.15
CA GLY A 64 18.44 -0.59 18.04
C GLY A 64 17.65 -0.48 16.72
N ARG A 65 16.58 -1.23 16.63
CA ARG A 65 15.67 -1.31 15.49
C ARG A 65 14.40 -0.55 15.81
N GLN A 66 14.17 0.55 15.16
CA GLN A 66 12.97 1.39 15.35
C GLN A 66 12.06 1.28 14.14
N ARG A 67 10.76 1.20 14.39
CA ARG A 67 9.75 0.96 13.36
C ARG A 67 8.74 2.09 13.30
N PHE A 68 8.42 2.51 12.09
CA PHE A 68 7.30 3.39 11.79
C PHE A 68 6.35 2.68 10.84
N ASN A 69 5.11 2.46 11.26
CA ASN A 69 4.09 1.75 10.50
C ASN A 69 3.08 2.73 9.92
N VAL A 70 2.70 2.51 8.69
CA VAL A 70 1.67 3.29 7.99
C VAL A 70 0.64 2.32 7.42
N LEU A 71 -0.59 2.38 7.92
CA LEU A 71 -1.74 1.75 7.26
C LEU A 71 -2.38 2.79 6.35
N GLY A 72 -2.41 2.54 5.06
CA GLY A 72 -2.90 3.48 4.06
C GLY A 72 -4.13 2.98 3.34
N ALA A 73 -5.00 3.91 2.97
CA ALA A 73 -6.08 3.71 2.03
C ALA A 73 -5.90 4.70 0.86
N LEU A 74 -5.69 4.16 -0.32
CA LEU A 74 -5.47 4.93 -1.54
C LEU A 74 -6.72 4.89 -2.41
N ASN A 75 -7.30 6.07 -2.68
CA ASN A 75 -8.39 6.17 -3.64
C ASN A 75 -7.87 5.84 -5.05
N ALA A 76 -8.50 4.87 -5.70
CA ALA A 76 -8.07 4.37 -7.00
C ALA A 76 -8.14 5.42 -8.13
N ILE A 77 -8.99 6.42 -8.00
CA ILE A 77 -9.26 7.43 -9.03
C ILE A 77 -8.63 8.78 -8.68
N THR A 78 -8.91 9.31 -7.49
CA THR A 78 -8.40 10.63 -7.07
C THR A 78 -6.95 10.57 -6.59
N HIS A 79 -6.44 9.37 -6.24
CA HIS A 79 -5.15 9.14 -5.61
C HIS A 79 -5.00 9.80 -4.23
N GLU A 80 -6.11 10.20 -3.62
CA GLU A 80 -6.12 10.67 -2.23
C GLU A 80 -5.70 9.54 -1.31
N LEU A 81 -4.80 9.85 -0.38
CA LEU A 81 -4.26 8.91 0.59
C LEU A 81 -4.74 9.27 1.99
N ILE A 82 -5.33 8.29 2.67
CA ILE A 82 -5.75 8.39 4.06
C ILE A 82 -4.95 7.39 4.86
N THR A 83 -4.37 7.82 5.98
CA THR A 83 -3.43 7.01 6.75
C THR A 83 -3.75 6.95 8.23
N ILE A 84 -3.39 5.81 8.83
CA ILE A 84 -3.23 5.59 10.27
C ILE A 84 -1.78 5.20 10.51
N THR A 85 -1.10 5.86 11.43
CA THR A 85 0.31 5.63 11.70
C THR A 85 0.56 5.29 13.16
N ASN A 86 1.55 4.44 13.43
CA ASN A 86 2.04 4.17 14.77
C ASN A 86 3.50 3.65 14.74
N GLU A 87 4.09 3.51 15.91
CA GLU A 87 5.45 3.01 16.10
C GLU A 87 5.46 1.61 16.72
N THR A 88 4.31 1.00 16.86
CA THR A 88 4.11 -0.31 17.51
C THR A 88 3.82 -1.41 16.48
N TYR A 89 2.58 -1.62 16.14
CA TYR A 89 2.15 -2.62 15.15
C TYR A 89 0.78 -2.27 14.56
N ILE A 90 0.51 -2.77 13.38
CA ILE A 90 -0.80 -2.68 12.73
C ILE A 90 -1.61 -3.93 13.08
N ASN A 91 -2.82 -3.72 13.56
CA ASN A 91 -3.76 -4.76 13.97
C ASN A 91 -5.18 -4.47 13.48
N ALA A 92 -6.14 -5.30 13.89
CA ALA A 92 -7.55 -5.12 13.57
C ALA A 92 -8.10 -3.76 14.02
N GLN A 93 -7.67 -3.25 15.18
CA GLN A 93 -8.09 -1.93 15.65
C GLN A 93 -7.60 -0.82 14.74
N SER A 94 -6.38 -0.92 14.22
CA SER A 94 -5.84 0.03 13.25
C SER A 94 -6.69 0.08 11.97
N VAL A 95 -7.11 -1.08 11.48
CA VAL A 95 -8.01 -1.18 10.33
C VAL A 95 -9.37 -0.55 10.64
N CYS A 96 -9.93 -0.83 11.81
CA CYS A 96 -11.19 -0.22 12.25
C CYS A 96 -11.09 1.31 12.32
N ASP A 97 -10.00 1.85 12.85
CA ASP A 97 -9.75 3.29 12.91
C ASP A 97 -9.70 3.91 11.50
N LEU A 98 -9.09 3.22 10.55
CA LEU A 98 -9.05 3.64 9.15
C LEU A 98 -10.45 3.65 8.52
N LEU A 99 -11.24 2.59 8.73
CA LEU A 99 -12.62 2.50 8.23
C LEU A 99 -13.48 3.63 8.81
N TRP A 100 -13.37 3.93 10.10
CA TRP A 100 -14.04 5.07 10.72
C TRP A 100 -13.62 6.40 10.09
N LYS A 101 -12.34 6.61 9.89
CA LYS A 101 -11.80 7.83 9.30
C LYS A 101 -12.36 8.07 7.89
N ILE A 102 -12.46 7.02 7.08
CA ILE A 102 -13.01 7.10 5.72
C ILE A 102 -14.52 7.30 5.75
N SER A 103 -15.24 6.63 6.64
CA SER A 103 -16.70 6.79 6.76
C SER A 103 -17.10 8.22 7.11
N ARG A 104 -16.27 8.93 7.87
CA ARG A 104 -16.47 10.35 8.22
C ARG A 104 -16.25 11.34 7.07
N LEU A 105 -15.72 10.90 5.94
CA LEU A 105 -15.64 11.72 4.73
C LEU A 105 -17.03 11.98 4.13
N ASN A 106 -18.04 11.22 4.54
CA ASN A 106 -19.43 11.35 4.08
C ASN A 106 -19.56 11.36 2.57
N LEU A 107 -18.86 10.41 1.90
CA LEU A 107 -18.96 10.26 0.46
C LEU A 107 -20.38 9.89 0.05
N SER A 108 -20.89 10.50 -1.00
CA SER A 108 -22.26 10.30 -1.48
C SER A 108 -22.51 8.97 -2.21
N MET A 109 -21.44 8.21 -2.46
CA MET A 109 -21.46 6.97 -3.23
C MET A 109 -21.09 5.78 -2.33
N PRO A 110 -21.46 4.54 -2.70
CA PRO A 110 -20.98 3.34 -2.03
C PRO A 110 -19.45 3.28 -2.02
N ILE A 111 -18.89 2.73 -0.93
CA ILE A 111 -17.45 2.63 -0.73
C ILE A 111 -17.05 1.16 -0.68
N THR A 112 -16.08 0.80 -1.51
CA THR A 112 -15.48 -0.54 -1.55
C THR A 112 -14.00 -0.45 -1.18
N PHE A 113 -13.57 -1.32 -0.26
CA PHE A 113 -12.17 -1.50 0.12
C PHE A 113 -11.61 -2.78 -0.48
N ILE A 114 -10.47 -2.67 -1.11
CA ILE A 114 -9.69 -3.81 -1.61
C ILE A 114 -8.51 -4.00 -0.67
N LEU A 115 -8.47 -5.15 0.00
CA LEU A 115 -7.50 -5.49 1.02
C LEU A 115 -6.69 -6.71 0.58
N ASP A 116 -5.46 -6.81 1.07
CA ASP A 116 -4.70 -8.04 0.97
C ASP A 116 -5.27 -9.13 1.92
N ASN A 117 -4.69 -10.31 1.89
CA ASN A 117 -5.15 -11.45 2.69
C ASN A 117 -4.51 -11.50 4.08
N ALA A 118 -4.17 -10.38 4.68
CA ALA A 118 -3.63 -10.34 6.02
C ALA A 118 -4.66 -10.78 7.07
N ARG A 119 -4.21 -11.52 8.07
CA ARG A 119 -5.09 -12.13 9.08
C ARG A 119 -5.91 -11.09 9.86
N TYR A 120 -5.29 -9.96 10.21
CA TYR A 120 -5.97 -8.89 10.96
C TYR A 120 -7.01 -8.13 10.13
N GLN A 121 -6.92 -8.19 8.81
CA GLN A 121 -7.89 -7.56 7.89
C GLN A 121 -9.13 -8.44 7.69
N ARG A 122 -9.03 -9.75 7.93
CA ARG A 122 -10.12 -10.72 7.76
C ARG A 122 -10.87 -11.05 9.04
N CYS A 123 -10.58 -10.39 10.15
CA CYS A 123 -11.18 -10.74 11.43
C CYS A 123 -12.64 -10.28 11.53
N THR A 124 -13.38 -10.93 12.42
CA THR A 124 -14.80 -10.64 12.67
C THR A 124 -15.04 -9.17 13.05
N THR A 125 -14.15 -8.57 13.83
CA THR A 125 -14.26 -7.17 14.28
C THR A 125 -14.29 -6.21 13.08
N VAL A 126 -13.39 -6.38 12.12
CA VAL A 126 -13.32 -5.56 10.90
C VAL A 126 -14.57 -5.75 10.05
N ASN A 127 -14.98 -7.01 9.82
CA ASN A 127 -16.18 -7.32 9.03
C ASN A 127 -17.45 -6.75 9.67
N THR A 128 -17.60 -6.87 10.99
CA THR A 128 -18.75 -6.33 11.72
C THR A 128 -18.82 -4.80 11.58
N LEU A 129 -17.71 -4.11 11.77
CA LEU A 129 -17.67 -2.66 11.63
C LEU A 129 -17.96 -2.22 10.20
N ALA A 130 -17.37 -2.89 9.20
CA ALA A 130 -17.64 -2.61 7.81
C ALA A 130 -19.13 -2.72 7.47
N ALA A 131 -19.79 -3.78 7.97
CA ALA A 131 -21.23 -3.95 7.81
C ALA A 131 -22.03 -2.83 8.47
N GLN A 132 -21.68 -2.45 9.70
CA GLN A 132 -22.34 -1.34 10.43
C GLN A 132 -22.19 0.00 9.72
N LEU A 133 -21.03 0.25 9.09
CA LEU A 133 -20.76 1.47 8.35
C LEU A 133 -21.20 1.39 6.87
N ASN A 134 -21.81 0.30 6.47
CA ASN A 134 -22.24 0.04 5.09
C ASN A 134 -21.08 0.14 4.09
N LEU A 135 -19.95 -0.46 4.43
CA LEU A 135 -18.74 -0.53 3.62
C LEU A 135 -18.57 -1.94 3.06
N GLU A 136 -18.20 -2.05 1.79
CA GLU A 136 -17.91 -3.34 1.14
C GLU A 136 -16.41 -3.66 1.26
N LEU A 137 -16.10 -4.90 1.63
CA LEU A 137 -14.73 -5.40 1.72
C LEU A 137 -14.51 -6.49 0.67
N ILE A 138 -13.44 -6.35 -0.12
CA ILE A 138 -12.97 -7.36 -1.07
C ILE A 138 -11.57 -7.76 -0.66
N ILE A 139 -11.39 -9.05 -0.37
CA ILE A 139 -10.10 -9.60 0.01
C ILE A 139 -9.43 -10.20 -1.23
N LEU A 140 -8.23 -9.70 -1.53
CA LEU A 140 -7.40 -10.23 -2.61
C LEU A 140 -6.89 -11.64 -2.25
N PRO A 141 -6.76 -12.54 -3.22
CA PRO A 141 -6.17 -13.84 -2.96
C PRO A 141 -4.70 -13.71 -2.54
N PRO A 142 -4.18 -14.69 -1.81
CA PRO A 142 -2.77 -14.72 -1.45
C PRO A 142 -1.86 -14.61 -2.69
N TYR A 143 -0.74 -13.92 -2.53
CA TYR A 143 0.28 -13.75 -3.58
C TYR A 143 -0.18 -12.99 -4.84
N SER A 144 -1.03 -11.99 -4.65
CA SER A 144 -1.49 -11.10 -5.73
C SER A 144 -1.12 -9.62 -5.48
N PRO A 145 0.14 -9.29 -5.12
CA PRO A 145 0.53 -7.92 -4.81
C PRO A 145 0.41 -6.98 -6.02
N ASN A 146 0.52 -7.51 -7.22
CA ASN A 146 0.34 -6.77 -8.47
C ASN A 146 -1.10 -6.25 -8.67
N LEU A 147 -2.07 -6.76 -7.94
CA LEU A 147 -3.46 -6.30 -7.95
C LEU A 147 -3.75 -5.22 -6.90
N ASN A 148 -2.82 -4.92 -6.01
CA ASN A 148 -2.97 -3.88 -5.00
C ASN A 148 -2.21 -2.61 -5.42
N LEU A 149 -2.96 -1.61 -5.87
CA LEU A 149 -2.39 -0.37 -6.41
C LEU A 149 -1.49 0.37 -5.42
N ILE A 150 -1.80 0.32 -4.13
CA ILE A 150 -1.05 1.03 -3.09
C ILE A 150 0.40 0.52 -2.94
N GLU A 151 0.69 -0.69 -3.40
CA GLU A 151 2.07 -1.21 -3.43
C GLU A 151 3.01 -0.31 -4.26
N ARG A 152 2.50 0.28 -5.34
CA ARG A 152 3.28 1.21 -6.17
C ARG A 152 3.57 2.52 -5.40
N LEU A 153 2.62 2.97 -4.59
CA LEU A 153 2.82 4.12 -3.72
C LEU A 153 3.91 3.83 -2.68
N TRP A 154 3.90 2.66 -2.06
CA TRP A 154 4.93 2.29 -1.08
C TRP A 154 6.32 2.23 -1.71
N LYS A 155 6.46 1.72 -2.92
CA LYS A 155 7.73 1.74 -3.66
C LYS A 155 8.21 3.18 -3.91
N PHE A 156 7.30 4.06 -4.29
CA PHE A 156 7.61 5.48 -4.47
C PHE A 156 8.09 6.12 -3.16
N VAL A 157 7.38 5.93 -2.06
CA VAL A 157 7.74 6.49 -0.75
C VAL A 157 9.11 5.99 -0.31
N LYS A 158 9.40 4.70 -0.45
CA LYS A 158 10.71 4.11 -0.14
C LYS A 158 11.81 4.74 -0.99
N LYS A 159 11.57 4.95 -2.27
CA LYS A 159 12.53 5.61 -3.17
C LYS A 159 12.82 7.06 -2.73
N GLN A 160 11.80 7.81 -2.35
CA GLN A 160 11.95 9.20 -1.93
C GLN A 160 12.62 9.35 -0.56
N CYS A 161 12.30 8.47 0.39
CA CYS A 161 12.66 8.66 1.79
C CYS A 161 13.81 7.77 2.27
N LEU A 162 14.02 6.59 1.66
CA LEU A 162 14.93 5.56 2.20
C LEU A 162 16.14 5.31 1.32
N TYR A 163 15.97 5.20 0.01
CA TYR A 163 17.07 4.81 -0.86
C TYR A 163 18.10 5.93 -0.95
N SER A 164 19.36 5.58 -0.69
CA SER A 164 20.48 6.52 -0.65
C SER A 164 20.31 7.66 0.37
N LYS A 165 19.52 7.45 1.41
CA LYS A 165 19.32 8.38 2.52
C LYS A 165 19.90 7.81 3.82
N TYR A 166 20.44 8.70 4.63
CA TYR A 166 20.96 8.38 5.96
C TYR A 166 20.23 9.21 7.02
N TYR A 167 19.81 8.53 8.09
CA TYR A 167 19.18 9.17 9.24
C TYR A 167 19.88 8.72 10.51
N SER A 168 20.46 9.67 11.24
CA SER A 168 21.09 9.42 12.55
C SER A 168 20.04 9.30 13.66
N GLU A 169 18.91 9.97 13.49
CA GLU A 169 17.82 10.05 14.48
C GLU A 169 16.51 9.52 13.90
N PHE A 170 15.78 8.76 14.72
CA PHE A 170 14.49 8.20 14.31
C PHE A 170 13.45 9.29 14.00
N ALA A 171 13.48 10.40 14.72
CA ALA A 171 12.58 11.52 14.48
C ALA A 171 12.72 12.06 13.04
N ASN A 172 13.94 12.20 12.54
CA ASN A 172 14.18 12.66 11.17
C ASN A 172 13.71 11.65 10.13
N PHE A 173 13.94 10.37 10.39
CA PHE A 173 13.42 9.27 9.56
C PHE A 173 11.89 9.29 9.45
N LYS A 174 11.21 9.36 10.59
CA LYS A 174 9.75 9.44 10.66
C LYS A 174 9.21 10.69 10.00
N ASN A 175 9.84 11.84 10.22
CA ASN A 175 9.43 13.11 9.62
C ASN A 175 9.58 13.10 8.09
N ALA A 176 10.64 12.49 7.55
CA ALA A 176 10.82 12.37 6.11
C ALA A 176 9.70 11.56 5.47
N ILE A 177 9.28 10.45 6.07
CA ILE A 177 8.19 9.62 5.59
C ILE A 177 6.85 10.39 5.70
N THR A 178 6.57 11.00 6.84
CA THR A 178 5.34 11.77 7.08
C THR A 178 5.23 12.93 6.10
N ASP A 179 6.30 13.68 5.87
CA ASP A 179 6.36 14.77 4.91
C ASP A 179 6.09 14.29 3.48
N CYS A 180 6.69 13.19 3.07
CA CYS A 180 6.43 12.58 1.77
C CYS A 180 4.94 12.20 1.62
N LEU A 181 4.34 11.55 2.63
CA LEU A 181 2.93 11.17 2.61
C LEU A 181 1.99 12.37 2.53
N GLN A 182 2.34 13.48 3.18
CA GLN A 182 1.57 14.72 3.11
C GLN A 182 1.64 15.42 1.74
N LYS A 183 2.71 15.18 0.98
CA LYS A 183 2.94 15.78 -0.34
C LYS A 183 2.42 14.94 -1.52
N THR A 184 1.81 13.80 -1.27
CA THR A 184 1.30 12.91 -2.33
C THR A 184 0.27 13.58 -3.24
N HIS A 185 -0.52 14.51 -2.70
CA HIS A 185 -1.58 15.22 -3.42
C HIS A 185 -1.19 16.67 -3.82
N SER A 186 0.07 17.05 -3.62
CA SER A 186 0.61 18.35 -3.97
C SER A 186 1.89 18.22 -4.79
N ASN A 187 3.06 18.24 -4.17
CA ASN A 187 4.37 18.21 -4.85
C ASN A 187 4.59 16.95 -5.70
N TYR A 188 4.09 15.79 -5.25
CA TYR A 188 4.27 14.51 -5.93
C TYR A 188 3.06 14.08 -6.76
N LYS A 189 1.99 14.88 -6.81
CA LYS A 189 0.74 14.51 -7.47
C LYS A 189 0.93 14.11 -8.93
N ARG A 190 1.68 14.92 -9.68
CA ARG A 190 1.90 14.67 -11.12
C ARG A 190 2.64 13.36 -11.37
N GLU A 191 3.69 13.09 -10.60
CA GLU A 191 4.46 11.85 -10.70
C GLU A 191 3.63 10.63 -10.29
N LEU A 192 2.89 10.75 -9.19
CA LEU A 192 2.02 9.67 -8.70
C LEU A 192 0.84 9.40 -9.64
N ASP A 193 0.24 10.40 -10.24
CA ASP A 193 -0.83 10.21 -11.24
C ASP A 193 -0.34 9.39 -12.44
N SER A 194 0.90 9.55 -12.85
CA SER A 194 1.48 8.73 -13.92
C SER A 194 1.86 7.31 -13.47
N LEU A 195 2.21 7.13 -12.21
CA LEU A 195 2.61 5.85 -11.62
C LEU A 195 1.40 4.98 -11.23
N LEU A 196 0.35 5.60 -10.71
CA LEU A 196 -0.84 4.94 -10.15
C LEU A 196 -1.93 4.73 -11.20
N THR A 197 -1.56 4.32 -12.39
CA THR A 197 -2.52 3.96 -13.46
C THR A 197 -3.21 2.64 -13.14
N LEU A 198 -4.44 2.46 -13.61
CA LEU A 198 -5.22 1.24 -13.38
C LEU A 198 -4.80 0.05 -14.26
N ASN A 199 -3.64 0.15 -14.91
CA ASN A 199 -3.08 -0.94 -15.70
C ASN A 199 -2.42 -1.98 -14.79
N PHE A 200 -3.12 -3.06 -14.51
CA PHE A 200 -2.61 -4.18 -13.73
C PHE A 200 -1.92 -5.19 -14.66
N GLN A 201 -0.59 -5.32 -14.48
CA GLN A 201 0.17 -6.33 -15.22
C GLN A 201 -0.16 -7.73 -14.71
N THR A 202 -0.71 -8.56 -15.57
CA THR A 202 -0.70 -10.00 -15.40
C THR A 202 0.46 -10.56 -16.20
N PHE A 203 1.27 -11.40 -15.58
CA PHE A 203 2.32 -12.13 -16.29
C PHE A 203 1.67 -13.15 -17.24
N ASN A 204 1.38 -12.74 -18.47
CA ASN A 204 1.07 -13.68 -19.53
C ASN A 204 2.37 -14.38 -19.96
N LYS A 205 2.44 -15.68 -19.71
CA LYS A 205 3.53 -16.57 -20.20
C LYS A 205 3.52 -16.81 -21.72
N SER A 206 3.02 -15.90 -22.53
CA SER A 206 2.95 -16.11 -23.99
C SER A 206 4.13 -15.56 -24.79
N HIS A 207 5.27 -15.22 -24.15
CA HIS A 207 6.45 -14.71 -24.89
C HIS A 207 7.73 -15.50 -24.68
N PHE A 208 7.64 -16.81 -24.37
CA PHE A 208 8.80 -17.71 -24.43
C PHE A 208 8.45 -18.94 -25.26
N VAL A 209 8.16 -18.73 -26.54
CA VAL A 209 8.30 -19.76 -27.56
C VAL A 209 9.02 -19.11 -28.73
N ASN A 210 10.15 -19.68 -29.06
CA ASN A 210 11.07 -19.42 -30.20
C ASN A 210 12.24 -18.46 -29.91
N LEU A 211 13.29 -19.04 -29.36
CA LEU A 211 14.65 -19.06 -30.02
C LEU A 211 15.36 -20.33 -29.58
#